data_5441aeffd36b2eec7bc81e1d78d68116
#
_entry.id   5441aeffd36b2eec7bc81e1d78d68116
#
_cell.length_a   1.000
_cell.length_b   1.000
_cell.length_c   1.000
_cell.angle_alpha   90.00
_cell.angle_beta   90.00
_cell.angle_gamma   90.00
#
_symmetry.space_group_name_H-M   'P 1'
#
loop_
_entity.id
_entity.type
_entity.pdbx_description
1 polymer ?
#
loop_
_entity_poly.entity_id
_entity_poly.type
_entity_poly.pdbx_seq_one_letter_code
_entity_poly.pdbx_strand_id
1 'polypeptide(L)'
;VRGVRRIVSVLAYPLVMAAGLITLMGLLDAGAALTWAPFATVAIVGPIVILLERIIPFRRGWIANASDYLEDSLFMVAVQVTVPFAMAWAVAFGLSTALSHHTNHFSIWPTHWPLFAQLALKVIAGDFFRYWLHRSAHTWSPLWRLHEVHHHPNKLYSTNVFRFHPIEKALQFCCDTLPFVIIGITPDVLAFYFVFYAISGLFQHSNADLRLGPLNYVFSGPEVHRWHHSRTISESNNNYAHSFVVWDLVFGTYFRPKSRVVETLGLLDPAYPRGFWQQLYAPFRRVARDIT
;
A
#
# COMPACT_ATOMS: atom_id res chain seq x y z
N VAL A 1 -22.94 -2.68 -23.58
CA VAL A 1 -21.51 -2.61 -23.24
C VAL A 1 -21.19 -1.38 -22.39
N ARG A 2 -21.61 -0.14 -22.77
CA ARG A 2 -21.28 1.09 -22.01
C ARG A 2 -21.88 1.09 -20.59
N GLY A 3 -23.12 0.60 -20.41
CA GLY A 3 -23.78 0.54 -19.11
C GLY A 3 -23.06 -0.41 -18.13
N VAL A 4 -22.71 -1.62 -18.55
CA VAL A 4 -22.00 -2.60 -17.74
C VAL A 4 -20.62 -2.08 -17.32
N ARG A 5 -19.85 -1.47 -18.24
CA ARG A 5 -18.56 -0.86 -17.92
C ARG A 5 -18.69 0.21 -16.83
N ARG A 6 -19.72 1.06 -16.90
CA ARG A 6 -19.97 2.08 -15.88
C ARG A 6 -20.28 1.49 -14.52
N ILE A 7 -21.12 0.43 -14.46
CA ILE A 7 -21.45 -0.28 -13.20
C ILE A 7 -20.17 -0.86 -12.60
N VAL A 8 -19.38 -1.58 -13.39
CA VAL A 8 -18.10 -2.16 -12.95
C VAL A 8 -17.14 -1.06 -12.44
N SER A 9 -17.00 0.05 -13.16
CA SER A 9 -16.13 1.17 -12.75
C SER A 9 -16.50 1.77 -11.39
N VAL A 10 -17.78 1.75 -11.00
CA VAL A 10 -18.24 2.32 -9.73
C VAL A 10 -18.21 1.28 -8.60
N LEU A 11 -18.63 0.04 -8.88
CA LEU A 11 -18.85 -0.97 -7.83
C LEU A 11 -17.64 -1.86 -7.58
N ALA A 12 -16.68 -1.98 -8.51
CA ALA A 12 -15.58 -2.93 -8.37
C ALA A 12 -14.76 -2.71 -7.10
N TYR A 13 -14.42 -1.45 -6.78
CA TYR A 13 -13.63 -1.14 -5.58
C TYR A 13 -14.33 -1.60 -4.30
N PRO A 14 -15.54 -1.12 -3.95
CA PRO A 14 -16.19 -1.54 -2.71
C PRO A 14 -16.51 -3.04 -2.67
N LEU A 15 -16.90 -3.65 -3.80
CA LEU A 15 -17.23 -5.07 -3.83
C LEU A 15 -15.99 -5.96 -3.64
N VAL A 16 -14.87 -5.64 -4.26
CA VAL A 16 -13.64 -6.44 -4.11
C VAL A 16 -13.02 -6.24 -2.71
N MET A 17 -13.09 -5.02 -2.15
CA MET A 17 -12.69 -4.77 -0.75
C MET A 17 -13.53 -5.61 0.22
N ALA A 18 -14.85 -5.60 0.06
CA ALA A 18 -15.76 -6.42 0.87
C ALA A 18 -15.49 -7.92 0.67
N ALA A 19 -15.31 -8.37 -0.57
CA ALA A 19 -14.98 -9.76 -0.89
C ALA A 19 -13.70 -10.23 -0.18
N GLY A 20 -12.67 -9.37 -0.11
CA GLY A 20 -11.44 -9.67 0.62
C GLY A 20 -11.70 -9.93 2.11
N LEU A 21 -12.42 -9.04 2.77
CA LEU A 21 -12.74 -9.19 4.20
C LEU A 21 -13.64 -10.41 4.46
N ILE A 22 -14.65 -10.64 3.61
CA ILE A 22 -15.56 -11.81 3.70
C ILE A 22 -14.78 -13.12 3.44
N THR A 23 -13.87 -13.14 2.47
CA THR A 23 -13.03 -14.32 2.20
C THR A 23 -12.16 -14.65 3.40
N LEU A 24 -11.53 -13.64 4.02
CA LEU A 24 -10.74 -13.86 5.23
C LEU A 24 -11.61 -14.44 6.37
N MET A 25 -12.78 -13.84 6.63
CA MET A 25 -13.72 -14.36 7.63
C MET A 25 -14.06 -15.82 7.35
N GLY A 26 -14.48 -16.15 6.14
CA GLY A 26 -14.82 -17.51 5.76
C GLY A 26 -13.68 -18.53 5.90
N LEU A 27 -12.43 -18.13 5.59
CA LEU A 27 -11.26 -18.97 5.80
C LEU A 27 -11.01 -19.23 7.30
N LEU A 28 -11.12 -18.19 8.12
CA LEU A 28 -10.93 -18.32 9.57
C LEU A 28 -12.04 -19.15 10.21
N ASP A 29 -13.30 -18.95 9.82
CA ASP A 29 -14.45 -19.75 10.27
C ASP A 29 -14.31 -21.22 9.85
N ALA A 30 -13.67 -21.50 8.71
CA ALA A 30 -13.32 -22.84 8.26
C ALA A 30 -12.11 -23.46 8.96
N GLY A 31 -11.53 -22.76 9.95
CA GLY A 31 -10.39 -23.25 10.75
C GLY A 31 -9.01 -22.98 10.13
N ALA A 32 -8.91 -22.11 9.14
CA ALA A 32 -7.61 -21.72 8.59
C ALA A 32 -6.77 -20.95 9.62
N ALA A 33 -5.47 -21.24 9.69
CA ALA A 33 -4.58 -20.55 10.61
C ALA A 33 -4.35 -19.09 10.19
N LEU A 34 -4.37 -18.17 11.16
CA LEU A 34 -4.12 -16.72 10.98
C LEU A 34 -2.78 -16.42 10.31
N THR A 35 -1.81 -17.30 10.42
CA THR A 35 -0.48 -17.11 9.83
C THR A 35 -0.47 -17.13 8.30
N TRP A 36 -1.40 -17.83 7.66
CA TRP A 36 -1.45 -17.94 6.19
C TRP A 36 -2.77 -17.47 5.56
N ALA A 37 -3.89 -17.48 6.33
CA ALA A 37 -5.21 -17.09 5.81
C ALA A 37 -5.23 -15.70 5.14
N PRO A 38 -4.57 -14.65 5.68
CA PRO A 38 -4.50 -13.35 5.01
C PRO A 38 -3.78 -13.40 3.67
N PHE A 39 -2.70 -14.16 3.56
CA PHE A 39 -1.96 -14.33 2.28
C PHE A 39 -2.80 -15.10 1.26
N ALA A 40 -3.48 -16.16 1.67
CA ALA A 40 -4.41 -16.91 0.83
C ALA A 40 -5.53 -16.01 0.33
N THR A 41 -6.10 -15.18 1.20
CA THR A 41 -7.13 -14.20 0.84
C THR A 41 -6.64 -13.25 -0.26
N VAL A 42 -5.47 -12.65 -0.10
CA VAL A 42 -4.89 -11.76 -1.11
C VAL A 42 -4.58 -12.48 -2.41
N ALA A 43 -4.12 -13.74 -2.34
CA ALA A 43 -3.87 -14.58 -3.52
C ALA A 43 -5.16 -14.95 -4.27
N ILE A 44 -6.29 -15.09 -3.58
CA ILE A 44 -7.61 -15.37 -4.18
C ILE A 44 -8.21 -14.10 -4.79
N VAL A 45 -8.19 -12.98 -4.05
CA VAL A 45 -8.92 -11.75 -4.42
C VAL A 45 -8.06 -10.81 -5.28
N GLY A 46 -6.75 -10.76 -5.06
CA GLY A 46 -5.84 -9.87 -5.80
C GLY A 46 -5.90 -10.01 -7.32
N PRO A 47 -5.96 -11.24 -7.89
CA PRO A 47 -6.11 -11.44 -9.33
C PRO A 47 -7.33 -10.77 -9.95
N ILE A 48 -8.40 -10.51 -9.16
CA ILE A 48 -9.58 -9.77 -9.64
C ILE A 48 -9.19 -8.34 -10.03
N VAL A 49 -8.30 -7.69 -9.27
CA VAL A 49 -7.83 -6.32 -9.60
C VAL A 49 -7.04 -6.34 -10.89
N ILE A 50 -6.17 -7.33 -11.10
CA ILE A 50 -5.41 -7.52 -12.35
C ILE A 50 -6.35 -7.77 -13.53
N LEU A 51 -7.41 -8.54 -13.32
CA LEU A 51 -8.42 -8.79 -14.35
C LEU A 51 -9.19 -7.50 -14.71
N LEU A 52 -9.55 -6.68 -13.74
CA LEU A 52 -10.21 -5.39 -13.96
C LEU A 52 -9.35 -4.47 -14.84
N GLU A 53 -8.03 -4.46 -14.67
CA GLU A 53 -7.11 -3.69 -15.52
C GLU A 53 -7.14 -4.14 -17.00
N ARG A 54 -7.44 -5.40 -17.27
CA ARG A 54 -7.58 -5.95 -18.62
C ARG A 54 -8.94 -5.63 -19.24
N ILE A 55 -10.01 -5.66 -18.42
CA ILE A 55 -11.40 -5.48 -18.88
C ILE A 55 -11.74 -3.99 -19.05
N ILE A 56 -11.34 -3.16 -18.10
CA ILE A 56 -11.64 -1.72 -18.06
C ILE A 56 -10.37 -0.89 -17.87
N PRO A 57 -9.34 -1.01 -18.75
CA PRO A 57 -8.10 -0.24 -18.55
C PRO A 57 -8.36 1.27 -18.62
N PHE A 58 -7.71 2.01 -17.69
CA PHE A 58 -7.64 3.47 -17.73
C PHE A 58 -6.79 3.93 -18.92
N ARG A 59 -5.59 3.32 -19.09
CA ARG A 59 -4.74 3.52 -20.27
C ARG A 59 -4.25 2.17 -20.81
N ARG A 60 -4.51 1.89 -22.06
CA ARG A 60 -4.07 0.62 -22.70
C ARG A 60 -2.55 0.45 -22.68
N GLY A 61 -1.79 1.55 -22.85
CA GLY A 61 -0.33 1.53 -22.82
C GLY A 61 0.28 1.25 -21.43
N TRP A 62 -0.55 1.20 -20.38
CA TRP A 62 -0.10 0.87 -19.02
C TRP A 62 -0.37 -0.58 -18.63
N ILE A 63 -0.91 -1.39 -19.52
CA ILE A 63 -1.10 -2.82 -19.26
C ILE A 63 0.26 -3.48 -19.07
N ALA A 64 0.45 -4.12 -17.91
CA ALA A 64 1.68 -4.82 -17.56
C ALA A 64 1.96 -5.99 -18.52
N ASN A 65 3.23 -6.18 -18.85
CA ASN A 65 3.73 -7.31 -19.61
C ASN A 65 4.44 -8.35 -18.72
N ALA A 66 4.92 -9.44 -19.29
CA ALA A 66 5.55 -10.51 -18.52
C ALA A 66 6.82 -10.07 -17.75
N SER A 67 7.63 -9.17 -18.33
CA SER A 67 8.83 -8.67 -17.64
C SER A 67 8.50 -7.75 -16.47
N ASP A 68 7.40 -6.99 -16.58
CA ASP A 68 6.89 -6.17 -15.46
C ASP A 68 6.49 -7.07 -14.28
N TYR A 69 5.69 -8.12 -14.55
CA TYR A 69 5.25 -9.05 -13.50
C TYR A 69 6.41 -9.82 -12.88
N LEU A 70 7.42 -10.20 -13.66
CA LEU A 70 8.60 -10.87 -13.12
C LEU A 70 9.34 -9.97 -12.13
N GLU A 71 9.59 -8.73 -12.51
CA GLU A 71 10.28 -7.75 -11.63
C GLU A 71 9.45 -7.46 -10.38
N ASP A 72 8.14 -7.22 -10.52
CA ASP A 72 7.24 -6.99 -9.39
C ASP A 72 7.18 -8.18 -8.44
N SER A 73 7.24 -9.42 -8.98
CA SER A 73 7.27 -10.65 -8.18
C SER A 73 8.56 -10.76 -7.35
N LEU A 74 9.70 -10.31 -7.87
CA LEU A 74 10.94 -10.23 -7.10
C LEU A 74 10.80 -9.25 -5.93
N PHE A 75 10.24 -8.07 -6.17
CA PHE A 75 9.94 -7.10 -5.11
C PHE A 75 8.91 -7.63 -4.11
N MET A 76 7.87 -8.32 -4.60
CA MET A 76 6.85 -8.92 -3.74
C MET A 76 7.50 -9.91 -2.76
N VAL A 77 8.28 -10.86 -3.24
CA VAL A 77 8.89 -11.89 -2.40
C VAL A 77 9.97 -11.28 -1.50
N ALA A 78 10.94 -10.57 -2.08
CA ALA A 78 12.10 -10.07 -1.35
C ALA A 78 11.76 -8.94 -0.37
N VAL A 79 10.75 -8.12 -0.67
CA VAL A 79 10.46 -6.92 0.11
C VAL A 79 9.12 -7.03 0.84
N GLN A 80 8.02 -7.31 0.13
CA GLN A 80 6.69 -7.27 0.75
C GLN A 80 6.40 -8.48 1.66
N VAL A 81 7.03 -9.62 1.41
CA VAL A 81 6.89 -10.83 2.23
C VAL A 81 8.05 -10.95 3.21
N THR A 82 9.30 -10.97 2.70
CA THR A 82 10.48 -11.30 3.54
C THR A 82 10.75 -10.24 4.60
N VAL A 83 10.66 -8.95 4.28
CA VAL A 83 11.00 -7.88 5.26
C VAL A 83 10.01 -7.85 6.43
N PRO A 84 8.67 -7.78 6.25
CA PRO A 84 7.73 -7.81 7.37
C PRO A 84 7.82 -9.11 8.17
N PHE A 85 8.06 -10.25 7.52
CA PHE A 85 8.25 -11.53 8.20
C PHE A 85 9.50 -11.51 9.10
N ALA A 86 10.65 -11.05 8.59
CA ALA A 86 11.88 -10.92 9.38
C ALA A 86 11.70 -9.92 10.54
N MET A 87 11.02 -8.80 10.30
CA MET A 87 10.72 -7.81 11.34
C MET A 87 9.80 -8.37 12.42
N ALA A 88 8.75 -9.12 12.03
CA ALA A 88 7.86 -9.78 12.99
C ALA A 88 8.59 -10.81 13.85
N TRP A 89 9.49 -11.60 13.26
CA TRP A 89 10.37 -12.53 13.98
C TRP A 89 11.30 -11.80 14.95
N ALA A 90 11.95 -10.72 14.53
CA ALA A 90 12.82 -9.92 15.40
C ALA A 90 12.05 -9.31 16.60
N VAL A 91 10.84 -8.82 16.35
CA VAL A 91 9.95 -8.31 17.40
C VAL A 91 9.52 -9.42 18.35
N ALA A 92 9.09 -10.58 17.85
CA ALA A 92 8.67 -11.71 18.67
C ALA A 92 9.82 -12.22 19.56
N PHE A 93 11.04 -12.34 19.00
CA PHE A 93 12.24 -12.73 19.77
C PHE A 93 12.62 -11.68 20.81
N GLY A 94 12.70 -10.40 20.41
CA GLY A 94 13.03 -9.30 21.32
C GLY A 94 12.00 -9.14 22.44
N LEU A 95 10.72 -9.29 22.12
CA LEU A 95 9.65 -9.19 23.12
C LEU A 95 9.66 -10.38 24.07
N SER A 96 9.91 -11.60 23.60
CA SER A 96 10.00 -12.79 24.45
C SER A 96 11.16 -12.69 25.45
N THR A 97 12.31 -12.16 25.04
CA THR A 97 13.45 -11.92 25.93
C THR A 97 13.19 -10.80 26.94
N ALA A 98 12.53 -9.72 26.53
CA ALA A 98 12.18 -8.61 27.41
C ALA A 98 11.10 -9.00 28.44
N LEU A 99 10.08 -9.77 28.02
CA LEU A 99 8.95 -10.18 28.86
C LEU A 99 9.28 -11.35 29.80
N SER A 100 10.35 -12.11 29.54
CA SER A 100 10.81 -13.13 30.52
C SER A 100 11.16 -12.54 31.90
N HIS A 101 11.36 -11.21 31.97
CA HIS A 101 11.67 -10.47 33.18
C HIS A 101 10.50 -9.62 33.73
N HIS A 102 9.35 -9.51 33.05
CA HIS A 102 8.21 -8.69 33.46
C HIS A 102 6.87 -9.40 33.21
N THR A 103 6.06 -9.54 34.27
CA THR A 103 4.76 -10.24 34.25
C THR A 103 3.56 -9.37 33.88
N ASN A 104 3.72 -8.05 33.70
CA ASN A 104 2.60 -7.14 33.41
C ASN A 104 2.56 -6.75 31.93
N HIS A 105 1.62 -7.34 31.20
CA HIS A 105 1.29 -6.92 29.83
C HIS A 105 0.40 -5.67 29.88
N PHE A 106 0.94 -4.52 29.52
CA PHE A 106 0.16 -3.32 29.29
C PHE A 106 -0.57 -3.45 27.93
N SER A 107 -1.87 -3.73 27.96
CA SER A 107 -2.70 -3.63 26.76
C SER A 107 -3.54 -2.35 26.85
N ILE A 108 -3.20 -1.35 26.03
CA ILE A 108 -3.98 -0.12 25.88
C ILE A 108 -4.98 -0.27 24.71
N TRP A 109 -4.81 -1.29 23.87
CA TRP A 109 -5.65 -1.51 22.72
C TRP A 109 -7.10 -1.85 23.16
N PRO A 110 -8.14 -1.24 22.53
CA PRO A 110 -9.53 -1.43 22.93
C PRO A 110 -10.09 -2.80 22.45
N THR A 111 -9.58 -3.89 23.00
CA THR A 111 -9.94 -5.27 22.62
C THR A 111 -11.42 -5.59 22.80
N HIS A 112 -12.15 -4.81 23.64
CA HIS A 112 -13.59 -4.95 23.86
C HIS A 112 -14.46 -4.31 22.75
N TRP A 113 -13.85 -3.56 21.80
CA TRP A 113 -14.59 -2.98 20.69
C TRP A 113 -14.90 -4.06 19.63
N PRO A 114 -15.97 -3.88 18.82
CA PRO A 114 -16.20 -4.72 17.66
C PRO A 114 -14.98 -4.73 16.71
N LEU A 115 -14.69 -5.88 16.09
CA LEU A 115 -13.54 -6.08 15.22
C LEU A 115 -13.36 -4.98 14.16
N PHE A 116 -14.46 -4.62 13.47
CA PHE A 116 -14.38 -3.59 12.43
C PHE A 116 -14.14 -2.17 12.96
N ALA A 117 -14.54 -1.88 14.20
CA ALA A 117 -14.20 -0.62 14.86
C ALA A 117 -12.71 -0.57 15.21
N GLN A 118 -12.16 -1.70 15.70
CA GLN A 118 -10.72 -1.84 15.93
C GLN A 118 -9.93 -1.74 14.61
N LEU A 119 -10.41 -2.36 13.53
CA LEU A 119 -9.81 -2.25 12.19
C LEU A 119 -9.82 -0.80 11.70
N ALA A 120 -10.93 -0.09 11.80
CA ALA A 120 -11.02 1.31 11.41
C ALA A 120 -10.04 2.19 12.20
N LEU A 121 -9.97 2.00 13.54
CA LEU A 121 -9.00 2.68 14.40
C LEU A 121 -7.56 2.38 13.95
N LYS A 122 -7.24 1.10 13.69
CA LYS A 122 -5.92 0.67 13.24
C LYS A 122 -5.53 1.30 11.91
N VAL A 123 -6.45 1.32 10.93
CA VAL A 123 -6.19 1.92 9.61
C VAL A 123 -5.95 3.41 9.76
N ILE A 124 -6.84 4.16 10.44
CA ILE A 124 -6.73 5.60 10.60
C ILE A 124 -5.43 5.98 11.32
N ALA A 125 -5.15 5.33 12.45
CA ALA A 125 -3.96 5.64 13.23
C ALA A 125 -2.67 5.17 12.55
N GLY A 126 -2.68 4.02 11.88
CA GLY A 126 -1.55 3.52 11.09
C GLY A 126 -1.26 4.42 9.88
N ASP A 127 -2.31 4.86 9.18
CA ASP A 127 -2.18 5.80 8.06
C ASP A 127 -1.61 7.17 8.50
N PHE A 128 -1.81 7.60 9.76
CA PHE A 128 -1.16 8.81 10.29
C PHE A 128 0.36 8.71 10.25
N PHE A 129 0.92 7.64 10.79
CA PHE A 129 2.37 7.44 10.80
C PHE A 129 2.92 7.21 9.39
N ARG A 130 2.17 6.46 8.55
CA ARG A 130 2.50 6.25 7.14
C ARG A 130 2.49 7.55 6.34
N TYR A 131 1.52 8.41 6.55
CA TYR A 131 1.43 9.72 5.92
C TYR A 131 2.69 10.56 6.18
N TRP A 132 3.13 10.64 7.44
CA TRP A 132 4.31 11.43 7.78
C TRP A 132 5.60 10.82 7.26
N LEU A 133 5.76 9.49 7.31
CA LEU A 133 6.89 8.81 6.68
C LEU A 133 6.93 9.08 5.17
N HIS A 134 5.80 8.94 4.49
CA HIS A 134 5.68 9.11 3.05
C HIS A 134 5.91 10.57 2.63
N ARG A 135 5.29 11.52 3.34
CA ARG A 135 5.55 12.96 3.12
C ARG A 135 7.02 13.31 3.34
N SER A 136 7.65 12.74 4.37
CA SER A 136 9.09 12.93 4.62
C SER A 136 9.94 12.32 3.50
N ALA A 137 9.52 11.20 2.92
CA ALA A 137 10.20 10.61 1.78
C ALA A 137 10.19 11.53 0.54
N HIS A 138 9.17 12.38 0.37
CA HIS A 138 9.09 13.37 -0.71
C HIS A 138 9.80 14.69 -0.40
N THR A 139 10.20 14.94 0.84
CA THR A 139 10.78 16.24 1.27
C THR A 139 12.20 16.12 1.81
N TRP A 140 12.67 14.92 2.12
CA TRP A 140 13.99 14.67 2.67
C TRP A 140 14.78 13.68 1.80
N SER A 141 15.88 14.17 1.23
CA SER A 141 16.69 13.44 0.23
C SER A 141 17.09 12.01 0.63
N PRO A 142 17.53 11.69 1.86
CA PRO A 142 17.85 10.31 2.22
C PRO A 142 16.68 9.35 2.13
N LEU A 143 15.48 9.78 2.50
CA LEU A 143 14.27 8.95 2.38
C LEU A 143 13.78 8.89 0.92
N TRP A 144 13.87 10.01 0.18
CA TRP A 144 13.54 10.02 -1.25
C TRP A 144 14.35 9.00 -2.03
N ARG A 145 15.65 8.91 -1.80
CA ARG A 145 16.52 7.93 -2.46
C ARG A 145 16.05 6.47 -2.26
N LEU A 146 15.44 6.15 -1.12
CA LEU A 146 14.83 4.85 -0.87
C LEU A 146 13.48 4.72 -1.61
N HIS A 147 12.74 5.83 -1.73
CA HIS A 147 11.40 5.90 -2.29
C HIS A 147 11.37 6.01 -3.82
N GLU A 148 12.47 6.44 -4.45
CA GLU A 148 12.61 6.53 -5.92
C GLU A 148 12.25 5.22 -6.63
N VAL A 149 12.54 4.07 -6.03
CA VAL A 149 12.18 2.76 -6.60
C VAL A 149 10.67 2.59 -6.76
N HIS A 150 9.89 3.19 -5.86
CA HIS A 150 8.44 3.19 -5.93
C HIS A 150 7.91 4.12 -7.02
N HIS A 151 8.53 5.29 -7.20
CA HIS A 151 8.17 6.28 -8.22
C HIS A 151 8.79 6.03 -9.60
N HIS A 152 9.77 5.11 -9.73
CA HIS A 152 10.46 4.85 -10.98
C HIS A 152 9.55 4.42 -12.16
N PRO A 153 8.49 3.58 -11.98
CA PRO A 153 7.69 3.12 -13.10
C PRO A 153 7.00 4.28 -13.84
N ASN A 154 7.13 4.29 -15.18
CA ASN A 154 6.47 5.27 -16.05
C ASN A 154 5.05 4.86 -16.45
N LYS A 155 4.51 3.83 -15.84
CA LYS A 155 3.15 3.31 -15.97
C LYS A 155 2.70 2.79 -14.62
N LEU A 156 1.39 2.92 -14.31
CA LEU A 156 0.81 2.49 -13.06
C LEU A 156 -0.13 1.30 -13.32
N TYR A 157 0.11 0.21 -12.61
CA TYR A 157 -0.71 -1.01 -12.63
C TYR A 157 -0.55 -1.73 -11.28
N SER A 158 -1.52 -2.56 -10.91
CA SER A 158 -1.70 -3.04 -9.53
C SER A 158 -0.45 -3.64 -8.90
N THR A 159 0.31 -4.48 -9.62
CA THR A 159 1.44 -5.20 -9.02
C THR A 159 2.68 -4.34 -8.79
N ASN A 160 2.81 -3.18 -9.46
CA ASN A 160 3.97 -2.32 -9.19
C ASN A 160 3.89 -1.59 -7.83
N VAL A 161 2.79 -1.72 -7.09
CA VAL A 161 2.71 -1.37 -5.67
C VAL A 161 3.73 -2.11 -4.80
N PHE A 162 4.24 -3.26 -5.26
CA PHE A 162 5.22 -4.05 -4.51
C PHE A 162 6.64 -3.46 -4.53
N ARG A 163 6.93 -2.53 -5.44
CA ARG A 163 8.26 -1.93 -5.62
C ARG A 163 8.58 -0.95 -4.50
N PHE A 164 9.24 -1.42 -3.47
CA PHE A 164 9.78 -0.62 -2.37
C PHE A 164 11.22 -1.03 -2.07
N HIS A 165 12.00 -0.11 -1.52
CA HIS A 165 13.31 -0.47 -0.99
C HIS A 165 13.14 -1.21 0.36
N PRO A 166 13.91 -2.28 0.65
CA PRO A 166 13.79 -3.05 1.90
C PRO A 166 13.88 -2.20 3.18
N ILE A 167 14.80 -1.22 3.21
CA ILE A 167 14.94 -0.30 4.35
C ILE A 167 13.66 0.53 4.52
N GLU A 168 13.09 1.05 3.45
CA GLU A 168 11.84 1.80 3.54
C GLU A 168 10.70 0.90 4.03
N LYS A 169 10.63 -0.36 3.55
CA LYS A 169 9.63 -1.30 4.02
C LYS A 169 9.77 -1.61 5.51
N ALA A 170 10.99 -1.72 6.02
CA ALA A 170 11.24 -1.87 7.45
C ALA A 170 10.80 -0.63 8.25
N LEU A 171 11.09 0.59 7.75
CA LEU A 171 10.61 1.84 8.36
C LEU A 171 9.07 1.90 8.37
N GLN A 172 8.41 1.47 7.28
CA GLN A 172 6.97 1.36 7.21
C GLN A 172 6.42 0.45 8.31
N PHE A 173 7.00 -0.74 8.49
CA PHE A 173 6.63 -1.67 9.56
C PHE A 173 6.81 -1.04 10.95
N CYS A 174 7.92 -0.36 11.19
CA CYS A 174 8.18 0.35 12.44
C CYS A 174 7.18 1.48 12.72
N CYS A 175 6.65 2.13 11.69
CA CYS A 175 5.70 3.22 11.84
C CYS A 175 4.25 2.71 11.97
N ASP A 176 3.84 1.77 11.12
CA ASP A 176 2.44 1.41 11.00
C ASP A 176 2.04 0.08 11.68
N THR A 177 2.99 -0.73 12.13
CA THR A 177 2.70 -2.04 12.72
C THR A 177 3.26 -2.17 14.14
N LEU A 178 4.54 -1.92 14.32
CA LEU A 178 5.23 -2.13 15.61
C LEU A 178 4.59 -1.38 16.79
N PRO A 179 4.20 -0.09 16.70
CA PRO A 179 3.56 0.61 17.82
C PRO A 179 2.27 -0.06 18.30
N PHE A 180 1.50 -0.61 17.35
CA PHE A 180 0.24 -1.29 17.66
C PHE A 180 0.45 -2.66 18.31
N VAL A 181 1.50 -3.39 17.89
CA VAL A 181 1.92 -4.63 18.56
C VAL A 181 2.32 -4.34 20.01
N ILE A 182 3.09 -3.28 20.25
CA ILE A 182 3.53 -2.88 21.60
C ILE A 182 2.34 -2.54 22.52
N ILE A 183 1.30 -1.88 21.98
CA ILE A 183 0.10 -1.53 22.79
C ILE A 183 -0.93 -2.65 22.85
N GLY A 184 -0.65 -3.83 22.32
CA GLY A 184 -1.44 -5.04 22.50
C GLY A 184 -2.58 -5.25 21.49
N ILE A 185 -2.41 -4.80 20.23
CA ILE A 185 -3.36 -5.13 19.15
C ILE A 185 -3.48 -6.66 18.99
N THR A 186 -4.70 -7.14 18.70
CA THR A 186 -4.89 -8.58 18.53
C THR A 186 -4.45 -9.07 17.15
N PRO A 187 -4.01 -10.34 17.04
CA PRO A 187 -3.63 -10.95 15.76
C PRO A 187 -4.74 -10.91 14.71
N ASP A 188 -6.01 -11.04 15.12
CA ASP A 188 -7.15 -10.94 14.21
C ASP A 188 -7.25 -9.57 13.55
N VAL A 189 -7.15 -8.49 14.34
CA VAL A 189 -7.17 -7.11 13.80
C VAL A 189 -6.02 -6.89 12.83
N LEU A 190 -4.82 -7.43 13.12
CA LEU A 190 -3.66 -7.36 12.22
C LEU A 190 -3.90 -8.15 10.93
N ALA A 191 -4.53 -9.31 10.99
CA ALA A 191 -4.88 -10.12 9.82
C ALA A 191 -5.86 -9.37 8.89
N PHE A 192 -6.92 -8.78 9.45
CA PHE A 192 -7.88 -7.96 8.72
C PHE A 192 -7.23 -6.69 8.16
N TYR A 193 -6.38 -6.04 8.94
CA TYR A 193 -5.60 -4.88 8.47
C TYR A 193 -4.71 -5.25 7.29
N PHE A 194 -3.99 -6.38 7.35
CA PHE A 194 -3.13 -6.82 6.25
C PHE A 194 -3.91 -7.01 4.95
N VAL A 195 -5.08 -7.68 5.00
CA VAL A 195 -5.92 -7.90 3.81
C VAL A 195 -6.45 -6.58 3.27
N PHE A 196 -6.98 -5.71 4.14
CA PHE A 196 -7.47 -4.39 3.77
C PHE A 196 -6.37 -3.55 3.12
N TYR A 197 -5.20 -3.48 3.75
CA TYR A 197 -4.03 -2.76 3.29
C TYR A 197 -3.53 -3.27 1.93
N ALA A 198 -3.40 -4.59 1.76
CA ALA A 198 -2.89 -5.19 0.54
C ALA A 198 -3.83 -4.94 -0.66
N ILE A 199 -5.14 -5.17 -0.49
CA ILE A 199 -6.12 -4.95 -1.56
C ILE A 199 -6.23 -3.44 -1.87
N SER A 200 -6.22 -2.57 -0.87
CA SER A 200 -6.21 -1.12 -1.05
C SER A 200 -5.00 -0.68 -1.88
N GLY A 201 -3.80 -1.18 -1.56
CA GLY A 201 -2.57 -0.89 -2.30
C GLY A 201 -2.64 -1.36 -3.76
N LEU A 202 -3.14 -2.57 -4.02
CA LEU A 202 -3.36 -3.05 -5.39
C LEU A 202 -4.29 -2.10 -6.18
N PHE A 203 -5.34 -1.59 -5.55
CA PHE A 203 -6.25 -0.64 -6.19
C PHE A 203 -5.62 0.74 -6.40
N GLN A 204 -4.84 1.24 -5.45
CA GLN A 204 -4.16 2.54 -5.58
C GLN A 204 -3.34 2.61 -6.87
N HIS A 205 -2.59 1.56 -7.15
CA HIS A 205 -1.74 1.45 -8.33
C HIS A 205 -2.50 0.98 -9.57
N SER A 206 -3.75 0.53 -9.44
CA SER A 206 -4.42 -0.14 -10.55
C SER A 206 -4.60 0.76 -11.78
N ASN A 207 -4.38 0.13 -12.94
CA ASN A 207 -4.69 0.71 -14.26
C ASN A 207 -6.17 0.50 -14.64
N ALA A 208 -7.05 0.23 -13.69
CA ALA A 208 -8.48 0.14 -13.97
C ALA A 208 -9.13 1.54 -14.02
N ASP A 209 -10.07 1.74 -14.96
CA ASP A 209 -10.89 2.96 -15.09
C ASP A 209 -12.00 2.94 -14.02
N LEU A 210 -11.59 3.08 -12.76
CA LEU A 210 -12.50 3.14 -11.62
C LEU A 210 -12.99 4.58 -11.41
N ARG A 211 -14.20 4.70 -10.89
CA ARG A 211 -14.89 5.98 -10.62
C ARG A 211 -15.52 5.92 -9.25
N LEU A 212 -14.71 6.19 -8.24
CA LEU A 212 -15.14 6.13 -6.84
C LEU A 212 -16.09 7.27 -6.44
N GLY A 213 -16.19 8.32 -7.24
CA GLY A 213 -17.07 9.46 -6.94
C GLY A 213 -16.78 10.07 -5.58
N PRO A 214 -17.80 10.17 -4.67
CA PRO A 214 -17.62 10.69 -3.31
C PRO A 214 -16.66 9.85 -2.45
N LEU A 215 -16.51 8.54 -2.72
CA LEU A 215 -15.60 7.68 -1.97
C LEU A 215 -14.12 8.09 -2.12
N ASN A 216 -13.77 8.90 -3.14
CA ASN A 216 -12.44 9.53 -3.22
C ASN A 216 -12.11 10.49 -2.07
N TYR A 217 -13.11 10.95 -1.31
CA TYR A 217 -12.89 11.73 -0.09
C TYR A 217 -12.75 10.86 1.17
N VAL A 218 -12.84 9.54 1.00
CA VAL A 218 -12.64 8.57 2.07
C VAL A 218 -11.40 7.72 1.77
N PHE A 219 -11.34 7.14 0.58
CA PHE A 219 -10.30 6.17 0.20
C PHE A 219 -9.28 6.78 -0.77
N SER A 220 -8.02 6.46 -0.56
CA SER A 220 -6.93 6.76 -1.50
C SER A 220 -6.94 5.73 -2.64
N GLY A 221 -7.93 5.89 -3.54
CA GLY A 221 -8.07 5.03 -4.71
C GLY A 221 -7.20 5.48 -5.90
N PRO A 222 -7.29 4.77 -7.06
CA PRO A 222 -6.45 5.05 -8.22
C PRO A 222 -6.68 6.43 -8.83
N GLU A 223 -7.87 7.03 -8.68
CA GLU A 223 -8.15 8.41 -9.16
C GLU A 223 -7.37 9.47 -8.38
N VAL A 224 -7.00 9.19 -7.12
CA VAL A 224 -6.23 10.07 -6.22
C VAL A 224 -4.75 9.76 -6.35
N HIS A 225 -4.38 8.49 -6.20
CA HIS A 225 -2.99 8.06 -6.10
C HIS A 225 -2.20 8.20 -7.43
N ARG A 226 -2.85 8.16 -8.60
CA ARG A 226 -2.17 8.44 -9.88
C ARG A 226 -1.53 9.82 -9.93
N TRP A 227 -2.12 10.83 -9.27
CA TRP A 227 -1.54 12.17 -9.18
C TRP A 227 -0.27 12.18 -8.35
N HIS A 228 -0.22 11.35 -7.30
CA HIS A 228 0.96 11.16 -6.48
C HIS A 228 2.16 10.60 -7.29
N HIS A 229 1.90 9.76 -8.28
CA HIS A 229 2.92 9.23 -9.18
C HIS A 229 3.18 10.11 -10.41
N SER A 230 2.61 11.31 -10.49
CA SER A 230 2.89 12.24 -11.58
C SER A 230 4.38 12.58 -11.64
N ARG A 231 4.90 12.71 -12.87
CA ARG A 231 6.26 13.22 -13.10
C ARG A 231 6.41 14.69 -12.75
N THR A 232 5.30 15.42 -12.64
CA THR A 232 5.28 16.84 -12.24
C THR A 232 5.36 16.94 -10.73
N ILE A 233 6.44 17.51 -10.19
CA ILE A 233 6.69 17.56 -8.73
C ILE A 233 5.54 18.23 -7.96
N SER A 234 4.98 19.34 -8.46
CA SER A 234 3.85 20.01 -7.81
C SER A 234 2.56 19.20 -7.76
N GLU A 235 2.45 18.13 -8.56
CA GLU A 235 1.36 17.18 -8.53
C GLU A 235 1.69 15.99 -7.64
N SER A 236 2.91 15.43 -7.74
CA SER A 236 3.33 14.26 -6.97
C SER A 236 3.59 14.55 -5.50
N ASN A 237 3.94 15.80 -5.13
CA ASN A 237 4.08 16.22 -3.73
C ASN A 237 2.72 16.46 -3.06
N ASN A 238 1.77 15.55 -3.31
CA ASN A 238 0.42 15.50 -2.73
C ASN A 238 -0.03 14.04 -2.57
N ASN A 239 -1.15 13.81 -1.90
CA ASN A 239 -1.80 12.50 -1.76
C ASN A 239 -0.90 11.41 -1.14
N TYR A 240 -0.34 11.72 0.02
CA TYR A 240 0.59 10.82 0.72
C TYR A 240 -0.10 9.69 1.50
N ALA A 241 -1.42 9.78 1.70
CA ALA A 241 -2.17 8.76 2.44
C ALA A 241 -2.19 7.42 1.71
N HIS A 242 -2.09 6.33 2.50
CA HIS A 242 -2.13 4.97 1.93
C HIS A 242 -3.57 4.48 1.75
N SER A 243 -4.37 4.40 2.81
CA SER A 243 -5.71 3.80 2.71
C SER A 243 -6.82 4.84 2.76
N PHE A 244 -6.82 5.69 3.77
CA PHE A 244 -7.79 6.76 3.94
C PHE A 244 -7.17 8.13 3.68
N VAL A 245 -7.82 8.96 2.84
CA VAL A 245 -7.33 10.31 2.50
C VAL A 245 -7.52 11.34 3.64
N VAL A 246 -7.96 10.92 4.81
CA VAL A 246 -8.24 11.80 5.94
C VAL A 246 -7.05 12.70 6.30
N TRP A 247 -5.84 12.17 6.26
CA TRP A 247 -4.64 12.92 6.60
C TRP A 247 -4.22 13.89 5.50
N ASP A 248 -4.46 13.55 4.23
CA ASP A 248 -4.29 14.50 3.13
C ASP A 248 -5.29 15.66 3.23
N LEU A 249 -6.52 15.40 3.66
CA LEU A 249 -7.53 16.45 3.89
C LEU A 249 -7.16 17.33 5.08
N VAL A 250 -6.74 16.73 6.20
CA VAL A 250 -6.37 17.46 7.43
C VAL A 250 -5.13 18.33 7.21
N PHE A 251 -4.13 17.84 6.49
CA PHE A 251 -2.86 18.55 6.28
C PHE A 251 -2.78 19.30 4.95
N GLY A 252 -3.89 19.37 4.20
CA GLY A 252 -4.01 20.19 2.98
C GLY A 252 -3.21 19.65 1.78
N THR A 253 -2.94 18.35 1.74
CA THR A 253 -2.20 17.69 0.65
C THR A 253 -3.11 16.85 -0.27
N TYR A 254 -4.42 16.95 -0.11
CA TYR A 254 -5.35 16.29 -1.01
C TYR A 254 -5.41 17.00 -2.37
N PHE A 255 -5.04 16.32 -3.44
CA PHE A 255 -4.99 16.85 -4.78
C PHE A 255 -5.68 15.92 -5.79
N ARG A 256 -6.80 16.35 -6.36
CA ARG A 256 -7.56 15.61 -7.38
C ARG A 256 -8.29 16.59 -8.29
N PRO A 257 -7.62 17.19 -9.29
CA PRO A 257 -8.27 18.08 -10.25
C PRO A 257 -9.28 17.31 -11.11
N LYS A 258 -10.52 17.83 -11.20
CA LYS A 258 -11.62 17.17 -11.92
C LYS A 258 -11.55 17.34 -13.44
N SER A 259 -10.88 18.41 -13.91
CA SER A 259 -10.81 18.79 -15.33
C SER A 259 -9.60 18.24 -16.07
N ARG A 260 -8.67 17.58 -15.36
CA ARG A 260 -7.43 17.06 -15.94
C ARG A 260 -7.25 15.59 -15.60
N VAL A 261 -6.41 14.93 -16.36
CA VAL A 261 -5.88 13.58 -16.08
C VAL A 261 -4.36 13.67 -15.99
N VAL A 262 -3.74 12.84 -15.17
CA VAL A 262 -2.28 12.76 -15.10
C VAL A 262 -1.72 12.40 -16.47
N GLU A 263 -0.71 13.14 -16.94
CA GLU A 263 -0.15 12.96 -18.29
C GLU A 263 0.99 11.95 -18.32
N THR A 264 1.99 12.16 -17.48
CA THR A 264 3.23 11.39 -17.44
C THR A 264 3.52 10.94 -16.01
N LEU A 265 4.08 9.74 -15.88
CA LEU A 265 4.49 9.13 -14.62
C LEU A 265 5.99 8.88 -14.60
N GLY A 266 6.52 8.59 -13.43
CA GLY A 266 7.90 8.20 -13.23
C GLY A 266 8.80 9.35 -12.79
N LEU A 267 10.10 9.07 -12.66
CA LEU A 267 11.10 10.01 -12.22
C LEU A 267 11.49 11.01 -13.31
N LEU A 268 11.97 12.17 -12.91
CA LEU A 268 12.58 13.16 -13.82
C LEU A 268 13.91 12.64 -14.39
N ASP A 269 14.68 11.88 -13.62
CA ASP A 269 15.95 11.32 -14.05
C ASP A 269 15.76 10.10 -14.99
N PRO A 270 16.00 10.24 -16.30
CA PRO A 270 15.84 9.14 -17.26
C PRO A 270 16.92 8.05 -17.08
N ALA A 271 18.01 8.36 -16.35
CA ALA A 271 19.10 7.43 -16.09
C ALA A 271 18.92 6.62 -14.80
N TYR A 272 17.74 6.69 -14.16
CA TYR A 272 17.47 5.82 -13.01
C TYR A 272 17.58 4.35 -13.44
N PRO A 273 18.28 3.50 -12.66
CA PRO A 273 18.57 2.14 -13.08
C PRO A 273 17.31 1.29 -13.21
N ARG A 274 17.35 0.39 -14.18
CA ARG A 274 16.32 -0.64 -14.39
C ARG A 274 16.81 -1.97 -13.83
N GLY A 275 15.88 -2.77 -13.35
CA GLY A 275 16.15 -4.07 -12.79
C GLY A 275 16.33 -4.08 -11.27
N PHE A 276 15.91 -5.18 -10.66
CA PHE A 276 15.76 -5.33 -9.22
C PHE A 276 17.03 -4.96 -8.42
N TRP A 277 18.17 -5.59 -8.72
CA TRP A 277 19.40 -5.38 -7.97
C TRP A 277 19.95 -3.96 -8.10
N GLN A 278 19.91 -3.40 -9.31
CA GLN A 278 20.38 -2.06 -9.56
C GLN A 278 19.54 -1.02 -8.79
N GLN A 279 18.25 -1.22 -8.69
CA GLN A 279 17.34 -0.35 -7.93
C GLN A 279 17.60 -0.46 -6.42
N LEU A 280 17.89 -1.65 -5.88
CA LEU A 280 18.27 -1.81 -4.48
C LEU A 280 19.59 -1.12 -4.13
N TYR A 281 20.54 -1.04 -5.07
CA TYR A 281 21.81 -0.35 -4.84
C TYR A 281 21.78 1.14 -5.17
N ALA A 282 20.78 1.63 -5.91
CA ALA A 282 20.66 3.00 -6.35
C ALA A 282 20.74 4.03 -5.20
N PRO A 283 20.07 3.87 -4.04
CA PRO A 283 20.12 4.82 -2.95
C PRO A 283 21.53 5.11 -2.40
N PHE A 284 22.44 4.16 -2.54
CA PHE A 284 23.81 4.26 -1.99
C PHE A 284 24.84 4.78 -2.98
N ARG A 285 24.52 4.84 -4.28
CA ARG A 285 25.47 5.21 -5.36
C ARG A 285 25.12 6.50 -6.08
N ARG A 286 23.93 7.04 -5.87
CA ARG A 286 23.43 8.20 -6.62
C ARG A 286 23.14 9.36 -5.67
N VAL A 287 23.30 10.57 -6.19
CA VAL A 287 22.75 11.77 -5.57
C VAL A 287 21.34 11.95 -6.11
N ALA A 288 20.36 12.02 -5.21
CA ALA A 288 18.97 12.28 -5.60
C ALA A 288 18.87 13.66 -6.28
N ARG A 289 18.21 13.70 -7.45
CA ARG A 289 18.09 14.93 -8.25
C ARG A 289 16.67 15.51 -8.27
N ASP A 290 15.68 14.80 -7.73
CA ASP A 290 14.28 15.03 -8.00
C ASP A 290 13.46 15.50 -6.77
N ILE A 291 14.06 16.17 -5.80
CA ILE A 291 13.37 16.60 -4.56
C ILE A 291 12.84 18.04 -4.61
N THR A 292 13.27 18.83 -5.61
CA THR A 292 12.91 20.27 -5.67
C THR A 292 12.08 20.60 -6.88
#